data_aeb9b1aa334b8361f1e29ecc1601a13a
#
_entry.id   aeb9b1aa334b8361f1e29ecc1601a13a
#
_cell.length_a   1.000
_cell.length_b   1.000
_cell.length_c   1.000
_cell.angle_alpha   90.00
_cell.angle_beta   90.00
_cell.angle_gamma   90.00
#
_symmetry.space_group_name_H-M   'P 1'
#
loop_
_entity.id
_entity.type
_entity.pdbx_description
1 polymer ?
#
loop_
_entity_poly.entity_id
_entity_poly.type
_entity_poly.pdbx_seq_one_letter_code
_entity_poly.pdbx_strand_id
1 'polypeptide(L)'
;MKYLFITILSVFPFSLSAADGADTLRAQVAVWESPWRSFSSYFEYNPSATFAVPVKRFSEVGATYGMSHAGDGLHLVQEGDGASALQFHSESFQVDSKYRFFGKASFLSDQKDNVGWRDVEDYQLLSPYLVADSIGGTYKRESYSLSGGASVCLHHTEWGIRASYDGGVSYRQVDPRPRNTVSVICINPGVTYSHGNWRYGVFGEYIRYRQNVDIQVEKADRKVYFYLMQGFGIYNRQFSVLDETFTRIYKGNLYSAGLHANYSEGSQSTGVLVAFKKAVITVDESDKRTPYQLTHNEITTQLTHERELFHQTLFLKGTYTFLQTIGNETQYVPVTINTNFIVWNFATQSDRYQSKKQHAQFSALLANKDLSQFSVWEQLDGTWQDTRQNYFYPDYHQFIQDAIGSGTIGINCPLRKSTLTGSIKAGYKKVLSSSLLQDENNRITTQLILPDYTFLTSDIAFYNLNLRVGFHLSQSMMANISAGVGLQQANGRQAYSTDFHFDLNF
;
A
#
# COMPACT_ATOMS: atom_id res chain seq x y z
N MET A 1 -11.57 -24.56 -8.03
CA MET A 1 -11.41 -23.33 -7.22
C MET A 1 -12.62 -22.97 -6.32
N LYS A 2 -13.87 -23.27 -6.69
CA LYS A 2 -15.07 -22.96 -5.86
C LYS A 2 -15.12 -23.64 -4.47
N TYR A 3 -14.38 -24.72 -4.25
CA TYR A 3 -14.39 -25.48 -2.98
C TYR A 3 -13.25 -25.12 -2.01
N LEU A 4 -12.24 -24.35 -2.44
CA LEU A 4 -11.13 -23.93 -1.58
C LEU A 4 -11.55 -22.83 -0.58
N PHE A 5 -12.52 -21.99 -0.95
CA PHE A 5 -12.99 -20.89 -0.14
C PHE A 5 -13.76 -21.33 1.13
N ILE A 6 -14.51 -22.45 1.02
CA ILE A 6 -15.29 -22.98 2.16
C ILE A 6 -14.38 -23.67 3.18
N THR A 7 -13.25 -24.20 2.75
CA THR A 7 -12.31 -24.93 3.63
C THR A 7 -11.41 -24.00 4.44
N ILE A 8 -11.10 -22.78 3.94
CA ILE A 8 -10.27 -21.81 4.66
C ILE A 8 -11.06 -21.15 5.81
N LEU A 9 -12.36 -20.93 5.64
CA LEU A 9 -13.22 -20.43 6.74
C LEU A 9 -13.38 -21.42 7.90
N SER A 10 -13.15 -22.72 7.67
CA SER A 10 -13.31 -23.78 8.66
C SER A 10 -12.06 -24.06 9.50
N VAL A 11 -10.90 -23.49 9.17
CA VAL A 11 -9.62 -23.75 9.88
C VAL A 11 -9.37 -22.81 11.08
N PHE A 12 -10.10 -21.71 11.18
CA PHE A 12 -10.06 -20.92 12.40
C PHE A 12 -11.08 -21.50 13.40
N PRO A 13 -10.65 -22.15 14.49
CA PRO A 13 -11.57 -22.50 15.56
C PRO A 13 -12.06 -21.18 16.21
N PHE A 14 -13.21 -20.69 15.79
CA PHE A 14 -13.92 -19.65 16.50
C PHE A 14 -14.35 -20.25 17.84
N SER A 15 -13.49 -20.17 18.84
CA SER A 15 -13.91 -20.41 20.22
C SER A 15 -14.79 -19.22 20.63
N LEU A 16 -16.07 -19.32 20.36
CA LEU A 16 -17.13 -18.49 20.94
C LEU A 16 -17.16 -18.72 22.43
N SER A 17 -16.22 -18.18 23.19
CA SER A 17 -16.41 -18.05 24.64
C SER A 17 -17.17 -16.75 24.86
N ALA A 18 -18.40 -16.85 25.31
CA ALA A 18 -19.19 -15.72 25.73
C ALA A 18 -18.41 -14.95 26.80
N ALA A 19 -17.88 -13.80 26.43
CA ALA A 19 -17.28 -12.85 27.36
C ALA A 19 -18.34 -11.81 27.76
N ASP A 20 -18.19 -11.24 28.93
CA ASP A 20 -19.08 -10.28 29.57
C ASP A 20 -19.64 -9.22 28.62
N GLY A 21 -20.95 -9.24 28.44
CA GLY A 21 -21.86 -8.19 28.04
C GLY A 21 -21.63 -7.41 26.73
N ALA A 22 -22.72 -7.01 26.08
CA ALA A 22 -22.75 -6.19 24.85
C ALA A 22 -21.96 -4.85 24.96
N ASP A 23 -21.78 -4.33 26.16
CA ASP A 23 -21.03 -3.09 26.40
C ASP A 23 -19.51 -3.30 26.23
N THR A 24 -19.00 -4.49 26.48
CA THR A 24 -17.56 -4.79 26.27
C THR A 24 -17.20 -4.96 24.80
N LEU A 25 -18.03 -5.63 24.00
CA LEU A 25 -17.81 -5.74 22.57
C LEU A 25 -17.87 -4.36 21.89
N ARG A 26 -18.89 -3.58 22.22
CA ARG A 26 -19.03 -2.21 21.71
C ARG A 26 -17.80 -1.35 22.02
N ALA A 27 -17.33 -1.39 23.25
CA ALA A 27 -16.14 -0.63 23.64
C ALA A 27 -14.89 -1.10 22.89
N GLN A 28 -14.72 -2.40 22.70
CA GLN A 28 -13.59 -2.95 21.95
C GLN A 28 -13.64 -2.55 20.46
N VAL A 29 -14.81 -2.64 19.82
CA VAL A 29 -15.00 -2.21 18.43
C VAL A 29 -14.74 -0.71 18.31
N ALA A 30 -15.31 0.12 19.17
CA ALA A 30 -15.12 1.57 19.14
C ALA A 30 -13.65 1.98 19.32
N VAL A 31 -12.91 1.30 20.21
CA VAL A 31 -11.47 1.52 20.41
C VAL A 31 -10.68 1.02 19.20
N TRP A 32 -11.04 -0.14 18.62
CA TRP A 32 -10.37 -0.68 17.43
C TRP A 32 -10.49 0.25 16.23
N GLU A 33 -11.63 0.88 16.06
CA GLU A 33 -11.95 1.78 14.95
C GLU A 33 -11.60 3.25 15.24
N SER A 34 -11.08 3.53 16.44
CA SER A 34 -10.76 4.88 16.83
C SER A 34 -9.68 5.54 15.97
N PRO A 35 -9.77 6.85 15.69
CA PRO A 35 -8.80 7.55 14.86
C PRO A 35 -7.39 7.55 15.45
N TRP A 36 -7.23 7.45 16.79
CA TRP A 36 -5.93 7.42 17.44
C TRP A 36 -5.16 6.10 17.28
N ARG A 37 -5.80 4.99 16.86
CA ARG A 37 -5.11 3.74 16.55
C ARG A 37 -4.00 3.94 15.52
N SER A 38 -4.19 4.81 14.55
CA SER A 38 -3.21 5.13 13.51
C SER A 38 -1.95 5.83 14.02
N PHE A 39 -2.00 6.39 15.24
CA PHE A 39 -0.85 7.07 15.85
C PHE A 39 0.15 6.09 16.47
N SER A 40 -0.25 4.86 16.78
CA SER A 40 0.64 3.81 17.28
C SER A 40 0.77 2.69 16.27
N SER A 41 1.86 2.70 15.50
CA SER A 41 2.11 1.72 14.43
C SER A 41 3.20 0.69 14.77
N TYR A 42 3.67 0.62 16.03
CA TYR A 42 4.74 -0.32 16.42
C TYR A 42 4.42 -1.78 16.08
N PHE A 43 3.16 -2.20 16.29
CA PHE A 43 2.72 -3.56 16.01
C PHE A 43 2.74 -3.89 14.51
N GLU A 44 2.60 -2.92 13.63
CA GLU A 44 2.69 -3.13 12.18
C GLU A 44 4.12 -3.49 11.76
N TYR A 45 5.13 -2.91 12.39
CA TYR A 45 6.53 -3.20 12.14
C TYR A 45 7.04 -4.39 12.95
N ASN A 46 6.69 -4.46 14.23
CA ASN A 46 7.19 -5.45 15.18
C ASN A 46 6.06 -6.29 15.77
N PRO A 47 5.91 -7.58 15.38
CA PRO A 47 4.82 -8.44 15.86
C PRO A 47 4.85 -8.73 17.37
N SER A 48 5.96 -8.41 18.05
CA SER A 48 6.04 -8.49 19.52
C SER A 48 5.60 -7.21 20.23
N ALA A 49 5.32 -6.11 19.50
CA ALA A 49 4.87 -4.86 20.10
C ALA A 49 3.35 -4.86 20.36
N THR A 50 2.81 -5.93 20.94
CA THR A 50 1.36 -6.07 21.18
C THR A 50 0.83 -5.10 22.24
N PHE A 51 1.71 -4.49 23.03
CA PHE A 51 1.34 -3.40 23.94
C PHE A 51 0.70 -2.19 23.23
N ALA A 52 1.00 -2.03 21.94
CA ALA A 52 0.45 -0.95 21.12
C ALA A 52 -0.96 -1.27 20.58
N VAL A 53 -1.43 -2.52 20.73
CA VAL A 53 -2.79 -2.91 20.34
C VAL A 53 -3.76 -2.55 21.49
N PRO A 54 -4.74 -1.69 21.23
CA PRO A 54 -5.55 -1.12 22.31
C PRO A 54 -6.62 -2.05 22.87
N VAL A 55 -6.80 -3.24 22.27
CA VAL A 55 -7.82 -4.22 22.65
C VAL A 55 -7.21 -5.55 23.02
N LYS A 56 -7.88 -6.31 23.89
CA LYS A 56 -7.48 -7.68 24.24
C LYS A 56 -8.08 -8.72 23.29
N ARG A 57 -9.22 -8.43 22.72
CA ARG A 57 -9.93 -9.32 21.81
C ARG A 57 -10.67 -8.50 20.78
N PHE A 58 -10.53 -8.90 19.53
CA PHE A 58 -11.24 -8.32 18.39
C PHE A 58 -11.31 -9.35 17.28
N SER A 59 -12.48 -9.50 16.68
CA SER A 59 -12.65 -10.29 15.46
C SER A 59 -13.67 -9.61 14.57
N GLU A 60 -13.34 -9.54 13.28
CA GLU A 60 -14.16 -8.90 12.28
C GLU A 60 -14.17 -9.71 10.99
N VAL A 61 -15.33 -9.73 10.33
CA VAL A 61 -15.49 -10.20 8.95
C VAL A 61 -16.32 -9.18 8.22
N GLY A 62 -15.86 -8.76 7.05
CA GLY A 62 -16.57 -7.72 6.31
C GLY A 62 -16.43 -7.80 4.81
N ALA A 63 -17.21 -6.96 4.14
CA ALA A 63 -17.19 -6.74 2.71
C ALA A 63 -17.18 -5.24 2.42
N THR A 64 -16.37 -4.86 1.44
CA THR A 64 -16.28 -3.48 0.95
C THR A 64 -16.53 -3.45 -0.55
N TYR A 65 -17.35 -2.53 -1.01
CA TYR A 65 -17.50 -2.21 -2.42
C TYR A 65 -17.17 -0.74 -2.66
N GLY A 66 -16.26 -0.47 -3.59
CA GLY A 66 -15.82 0.88 -3.93
C GLY A 66 -15.90 1.15 -5.42
N MET A 67 -16.17 2.41 -5.78
CA MET A 67 -16.10 2.92 -7.15
C MET A 67 -15.40 4.27 -7.16
N SER A 68 -14.67 4.54 -8.24
CA SER A 68 -14.10 5.86 -8.49
C SER A 68 -14.13 6.19 -9.98
N HIS A 69 -14.24 7.48 -10.27
CA HIS A 69 -14.08 8.00 -11.62
C HIS A 69 -13.40 9.36 -11.57
N ALA A 70 -12.43 9.57 -12.46
CA ALA A 70 -11.67 10.79 -12.60
C ALA A 70 -11.97 11.43 -13.96
N GLY A 71 -12.25 12.73 -13.96
CA GLY A 71 -12.33 13.51 -15.20
C GLY A 71 -10.96 13.59 -15.89
N ASP A 72 -10.97 13.95 -17.17
CA ASP A 72 -9.78 14.03 -18.01
C ASP A 72 -8.61 14.75 -17.33
N GLY A 73 -7.47 14.04 -17.18
CA GLY A 73 -6.23 14.58 -16.63
C GLY A 73 -6.21 14.76 -15.10
N LEU A 74 -7.18 14.22 -14.35
CA LEU A 74 -7.10 14.10 -12.89
C LEU A 74 -6.71 12.69 -12.43
N HIS A 75 -5.96 11.99 -13.23
CA HIS A 75 -5.44 10.66 -12.94
C HIS A 75 -4.10 10.45 -13.61
N LEU A 76 -3.33 9.47 -13.13
CA LEU A 76 -2.17 8.96 -13.86
C LEU A 76 -2.66 8.08 -15.00
N VAL A 77 -2.02 8.18 -16.16
CA VAL A 77 -2.35 7.37 -17.34
C VAL A 77 -2.27 5.87 -17.02
N GLN A 78 -1.30 5.48 -16.20
CA GLN A 78 -1.09 4.09 -15.79
C GLN A 78 -2.09 3.60 -14.73
N GLU A 79 -2.90 4.46 -14.13
CA GLU A 79 -3.96 4.08 -13.18
C GLU A 79 -5.35 4.02 -13.83
N GLY A 80 -5.50 4.68 -15.01
CA GLY A 80 -6.79 4.81 -15.69
C GLY A 80 -7.69 5.85 -15.03
N ASP A 81 -8.88 6.03 -15.59
CA ASP A 81 -9.84 7.06 -15.18
C ASP A 81 -11.02 6.53 -14.37
N GLY A 82 -11.20 5.22 -14.30
CA GLY A 82 -12.27 4.57 -13.55
C GLY A 82 -11.78 3.33 -12.81
N ALA A 83 -12.37 3.05 -11.66
CA ALA A 83 -12.13 1.81 -10.95
C ALA A 83 -13.38 1.34 -10.20
N SER A 84 -13.54 0.02 -10.07
CA SER A 84 -14.48 -0.61 -9.16
C SER A 84 -13.81 -1.78 -8.45
N ALA A 85 -14.13 -1.99 -7.18
CA ALA A 85 -13.50 -3.01 -6.36
C ALA A 85 -14.50 -3.64 -5.40
N LEU A 86 -14.46 -4.96 -5.28
CA LEU A 86 -15.14 -5.73 -4.25
C LEU A 86 -14.09 -6.45 -3.41
N GLN A 87 -14.10 -6.20 -2.11
CA GLN A 87 -13.19 -6.82 -1.16
C GLN A 87 -13.97 -7.56 -0.08
N PHE A 88 -13.56 -8.78 0.23
CA PHE A 88 -13.92 -9.49 1.46
C PHE A 88 -12.71 -9.52 2.37
N HIS A 89 -12.91 -9.28 3.65
CA HIS A 89 -11.80 -9.26 4.62
C HIS A 89 -12.23 -9.90 5.94
N SER A 90 -11.23 -10.36 6.67
CA SER A 90 -11.36 -10.75 8.07
C SER A 90 -10.10 -10.37 8.83
N GLU A 91 -10.26 -9.93 10.07
CA GLU A 91 -9.17 -9.62 10.98
C GLU A 91 -9.50 -10.13 12.37
N SER A 92 -8.50 -10.67 13.07
CA SER A 92 -8.65 -11.11 14.44
C SER A 92 -7.40 -10.84 15.26
N PHE A 93 -7.60 -10.42 16.50
CA PHE A 93 -6.57 -10.29 17.52
C PHE A 93 -7.10 -10.85 18.84
N GLN A 94 -6.32 -11.71 19.48
CA GLN A 94 -6.71 -12.36 20.74
C GLN A 94 -5.54 -12.48 21.70
N VAL A 95 -5.78 -12.12 22.95
CA VAL A 95 -4.87 -12.33 24.07
C VAL A 95 -5.38 -13.51 24.90
N ASP A 96 -4.53 -14.52 25.06
CA ASP A 96 -4.77 -15.68 25.92
C ASP A 96 -3.59 -15.89 26.87
N SER A 97 -3.78 -15.50 28.15
CA SER A 97 -2.73 -15.58 29.17
C SER A 97 -1.44 -14.88 28.70
N LYS A 98 -0.36 -15.64 28.48
CA LYS A 98 0.93 -15.14 27.98
C LYS A 98 1.05 -15.11 26.45
N TYR A 99 0.09 -15.68 25.73
CA TYR A 99 0.10 -15.77 24.27
C TYR A 99 -0.76 -14.67 23.65
N ARG A 100 -0.36 -14.24 22.45
CA ARG A 100 -1.11 -13.33 21.59
C ARG A 100 -1.19 -13.98 20.23
N PHE A 101 -2.39 -14.01 19.65
CA PHE A 101 -2.64 -14.52 18.32
C PHE A 101 -3.28 -13.44 17.48
N PHE A 102 -2.88 -13.34 16.25
CA PHE A 102 -3.43 -12.35 15.32
C PHE A 102 -3.38 -12.87 13.90
N GLY A 103 -4.32 -12.41 13.10
CA GLY A 103 -4.38 -12.79 11.69
C GLY A 103 -5.30 -11.90 10.90
N LYS A 104 -5.02 -11.83 9.60
CA LYS A 104 -5.83 -11.13 8.60
C LYS A 104 -5.93 -12.00 7.36
N ALA A 105 -7.09 -11.97 6.71
CA ALA A 105 -7.28 -12.56 5.40
C ALA A 105 -8.11 -11.60 4.55
N SER A 106 -7.79 -11.46 3.28
CA SER A 106 -8.62 -10.70 2.36
C SER A 106 -8.60 -11.31 0.96
N PHE A 107 -9.70 -11.10 0.24
CA PHE A 107 -9.85 -11.33 -1.19
C PHE A 107 -10.30 -10.03 -1.83
N LEU A 108 -9.67 -9.65 -2.91
CA LEU A 108 -10.00 -8.45 -3.68
C LEU A 108 -10.24 -8.86 -5.14
N SER A 109 -11.37 -8.42 -5.70
CA SER A 109 -11.63 -8.43 -7.14
C SER A 109 -11.87 -7.00 -7.58
N ASP A 110 -11.00 -6.47 -8.44
CA ASP A 110 -11.09 -5.11 -8.92
C ASP A 110 -10.95 -5.02 -10.45
N GLN A 111 -11.46 -3.92 -10.97
CA GLN A 111 -11.38 -3.53 -12.36
C GLN A 111 -10.93 -2.08 -12.43
N LYS A 112 -9.99 -1.78 -13.34
CA LYS A 112 -9.56 -0.44 -13.69
C LYS A 112 -9.80 -0.19 -15.17
N ASP A 113 -10.40 0.94 -15.48
CA ASP A 113 -10.78 1.31 -16.85
C ASP A 113 -9.80 2.32 -17.44
N ASN A 114 -9.61 2.24 -18.76
CA ASN A 114 -8.76 3.14 -19.54
C ASN A 114 -7.28 3.24 -19.05
N VAL A 115 -6.76 2.13 -18.52
CA VAL A 115 -5.34 2.02 -18.13
C VAL A 115 -4.48 2.05 -19.39
N GLY A 116 -3.55 2.98 -19.48
CA GLY A 116 -2.62 3.11 -20.61
C GLY A 116 -1.16 2.87 -20.20
N TRP A 117 -0.31 2.51 -21.17
CA TRP A 117 1.14 2.38 -20.98
C TRP A 117 1.59 1.55 -19.79
N ARG A 118 0.83 0.49 -19.47
CA ARG A 118 1.09 -0.39 -18.34
C ARG A 118 0.66 -1.81 -18.65
N ASP A 119 1.61 -2.73 -18.78
CA ASP A 119 1.39 -4.16 -18.90
C ASP A 119 1.95 -4.96 -17.70
N VAL A 120 2.36 -4.24 -16.65
CA VAL A 120 2.95 -4.75 -15.41
C VAL A 120 2.05 -4.37 -14.23
N GLU A 121 1.77 -5.29 -13.30
CA GLU A 121 0.90 -5.00 -12.16
C GLU A 121 1.54 -4.02 -11.18
N ASP A 122 2.71 -4.35 -10.65
CA ASP A 122 3.40 -3.55 -9.62
C ASP A 122 4.30 -2.47 -10.23
N TYR A 123 3.75 -1.67 -11.18
CA TYR A 123 4.53 -0.75 -11.98
C TYR A 123 5.30 0.30 -11.15
N GLN A 124 4.76 0.72 -9.99
CA GLN A 124 5.43 1.69 -9.11
C GLN A 124 6.69 1.11 -8.46
N LEU A 125 6.65 -0.18 -8.08
CA LEU A 125 7.80 -0.89 -7.51
C LEU A 125 8.86 -1.18 -8.56
N LEU A 126 8.44 -1.44 -9.80
CA LEU A 126 9.27 -1.93 -10.89
C LEU A 126 9.75 -0.83 -11.84
N SER A 127 9.22 0.41 -11.69
CA SER A 127 9.64 1.56 -12.49
C SER A 127 11.14 1.86 -12.28
N PRO A 128 11.90 2.14 -13.36
CA PRO A 128 11.43 2.46 -14.70
C PRO A 128 11.38 1.28 -15.69
N TYR A 129 11.76 0.06 -15.29
CA TYR A 129 11.94 -1.08 -16.19
C TYR A 129 10.66 -1.87 -16.43
N LEU A 130 9.73 -1.27 -17.15
CA LEU A 130 8.40 -1.81 -17.39
C LEU A 130 8.27 -2.44 -18.78
N VAL A 131 7.25 -3.25 -18.96
CA VAL A 131 6.69 -3.58 -20.29
C VAL A 131 5.41 -2.78 -20.43
N ALA A 132 5.21 -2.16 -21.58
CA ALA A 132 4.02 -1.39 -21.85
C ALA A 132 3.67 -1.42 -23.34
N ASP A 133 2.38 -1.28 -23.66
CA ASP A 133 1.86 -0.96 -24.99
C ASP A 133 1.07 0.35 -24.99
N SER A 134 0.79 0.86 -26.17
CA SER A 134 0.08 2.14 -26.35
C SER A 134 -1.43 2.00 -26.51
N ILE A 135 -1.98 0.78 -26.47
CA ILE A 135 -3.41 0.52 -26.68
C ILE A 135 -4.15 0.70 -25.36
N GLY A 136 -3.62 0.11 -24.28
CA GLY A 136 -4.26 0.16 -22.99
C GLY A 136 -5.60 -0.58 -22.94
N GLY A 137 -6.44 -0.25 -21.96
CA GLY A 137 -7.79 -0.78 -21.80
C GLY A 137 -8.16 -1.11 -20.36
N THR A 138 -9.19 -1.94 -20.22
CA THR A 138 -9.70 -2.36 -18.92
C THR A 138 -8.91 -3.54 -18.37
N TYR A 139 -8.32 -3.36 -17.19
CA TYR A 139 -7.63 -4.40 -16.42
C TYR A 139 -8.53 -4.96 -15.33
N LYS A 140 -8.53 -6.28 -15.18
CA LYS A 140 -9.17 -6.99 -14.07
C LYS A 140 -8.11 -7.66 -13.22
N ARG A 141 -8.32 -7.62 -11.90
CA ARG A 141 -7.42 -8.24 -10.93
C ARG A 141 -8.20 -9.04 -9.90
N GLU A 142 -7.65 -10.19 -9.53
CA GLU A 142 -8.06 -10.97 -8.38
C GLU A 142 -6.83 -11.21 -7.51
N SER A 143 -6.93 -10.88 -6.23
CA SER A 143 -5.82 -11.05 -5.29
C SER A 143 -6.28 -11.58 -3.93
N TYR A 144 -5.38 -12.31 -3.28
CA TYR A 144 -5.56 -12.92 -1.96
C TYR A 144 -4.42 -12.47 -1.07
N SER A 145 -4.74 -12.02 0.13
CA SER A 145 -3.77 -11.69 1.16
C SER A 145 -4.09 -12.48 2.42
N LEU A 146 -3.09 -13.16 2.95
CA LEU A 146 -3.17 -13.94 4.18
C LEU A 146 -2.02 -13.53 5.08
N SER A 147 -2.31 -13.19 6.33
CA SER A 147 -1.30 -12.88 7.33
C SER A 147 -1.69 -13.49 8.66
N GLY A 148 -0.73 -14.07 9.34
CA GLY A 148 -0.94 -14.63 10.66
C GLY A 148 0.31 -14.58 11.50
N GLY A 149 0.15 -14.53 12.81
CA GLY A 149 1.26 -14.49 13.72
C GLY A 149 0.87 -14.78 15.16
N ALA A 150 1.90 -14.94 15.95
CA ALA A 150 1.76 -15.11 17.38
C ALA A 150 2.89 -14.41 18.12
N SER A 151 2.63 -14.00 19.35
CA SER A 151 3.67 -13.60 20.28
C SER A 151 3.49 -14.28 21.65
N VAL A 152 4.59 -14.37 22.39
CA VAL A 152 4.62 -14.91 23.73
C VAL A 152 5.31 -13.93 24.67
N CYS A 153 4.62 -13.62 25.78
CA CYS A 153 5.11 -12.74 26.82
C CYS A 153 5.80 -13.56 27.91
N LEU A 154 7.10 -13.38 28.11
CA LEU A 154 7.94 -14.10 29.08
C LEU A 154 8.61 -13.08 30.02
N HIS A 155 8.08 -12.92 31.23
CA HIS A 155 8.53 -11.93 32.21
C HIS A 155 8.57 -10.51 31.63
N HIS A 156 9.75 -9.99 31.28
CA HIS A 156 9.95 -8.65 30.75
C HIS A 156 10.15 -8.62 29.23
N THR A 157 10.11 -9.78 28.56
CA THR A 157 10.31 -9.88 27.12
C THR A 157 9.07 -10.41 26.41
N GLU A 158 8.79 -9.89 25.26
CA GLU A 158 7.77 -10.42 24.34
C GLU A 158 8.43 -10.78 23.02
N TRP A 159 8.26 -12.02 22.57
CA TRP A 159 8.79 -12.57 21.33
C TRP A 159 7.62 -12.77 20.37
N GLY A 160 7.76 -12.27 19.15
CA GLY A 160 6.70 -12.37 18.17
C GLY A 160 7.22 -12.77 16.80
N ILE A 161 6.36 -13.42 16.03
CA ILE A 161 6.59 -13.71 14.63
C ILE A 161 5.30 -13.51 13.85
N ARG A 162 5.44 -12.94 12.64
CA ARG A 162 4.37 -12.83 11.65
C ARG A 162 4.83 -13.43 10.35
N ALA A 163 3.93 -14.13 9.65
CA ALA A 163 4.13 -14.54 8.27
C ALA A 163 2.96 -14.05 7.42
N SER A 164 3.22 -13.65 6.18
CA SER A 164 2.18 -13.31 5.23
C SER A 164 2.46 -13.85 3.84
N TYR A 165 1.40 -14.04 3.09
CA TYR A 165 1.38 -14.38 1.67
C TYR A 165 0.39 -13.50 0.94
N ASP A 166 0.86 -12.81 -0.09
CA ASP A 166 0.03 -12.06 -1.02
C ASP A 166 0.22 -12.66 -2.41
N GLY A 167 -0.88 -13.00 -3.06
CA GLY A 167 -0.88 -13.56 -4.38
C GLY A 167 -2.01 -13.01 -5.23
N GLY A 168 -1.76 -12.82 -6.53
CA GLY A 168 -2.80 -12.29 -7.41
C GLY A 168 -2.51 -12.52 -8.88
N VAL A 169 -3.56 -12.35 -9.66
CA VAL A 169 -3.52 -12.35 -11.12
C VAL A 169 -4.22 -11.10 -11.62
N SER A 170 -3.56 -10.37 -12.52
CA SER A 170 -4.21 -9.29 -13.27
C SER A 170 -4.06 -9.51 -14.76
N TYR A 171 -5.05 -9.09 -15.54
CA TYR A 171 -5.09 -9.32 -16.96
C TYR A 171 -5.99 -8.33 -17.70
N ARG A 172 -5.72 -8.18 -19.00
CA ARG A 172 -6.56 -7.47 -19.96
C ARG A 172 -7.07 -8.46 -21.00
N GLN A 173 -8.35 -8.37 -21.38
CA GLN A 173 -8.98 -9.28 -22.36
C GLN A 173 -8.93 -8.80 -23.81
N VAL A 174 -8.54 -7.54 -24.02
CA VAL A 174 -8.36 -6.95 -25.35
C VAL A 174 -6.90 -7.13 -25.78
N ASP A 175 -6.68 -7.52 -27.05
CA ASP A 175 -5.34 -7.67 -27.58
C ASP A 175 -4.56 -6.34 -27.63
N PRO A 176 -3.33 -6.36 -27.20
CA PRO A 176 -2.57 -7.47 -26.63
C PRO A 176 -3.08 -7.81 -25.21
N ARG A 177 -2.95 -9.08 -24.80
CA ARG A 177 -3.49 -9.60 -23.54
C ARG A 177 -2.35 -9.85 -22.53
N PRO A 178 -1.86 -8.85 -21.84
CA PRO A 178 -0.93 -9.07 -20.76
C PRO A 178 -1.64 -9.80 -19.61
N ARG A 179 -0.96 -10.79 -19.05
CA ARG A 179 -1.34 -11.49 -17.84
C ARG A 179 -0.21 -11.44 -16.84
N ASN A 180 -0.48 -10.89 -15.69
CA ASN A 180 0.45 -10.79 -14.58
C ASN A 180 0.08 -11.82 -13.50
N THR A 181 1.09 -12.49 -12.95
CA THR A 181 0.94 -13.34 -11.77
C THR A 181 1.94 -12.84 -10.73
N VAL A 182 1.42 -12.38 -9.59
CA VAL A 182 2.22 -11.83 -8.48
C VAL A 182 2.20 -12.79 -7.29
N SER A 183 3.34 -12.93 -6.63
CA SER A 183 3.48 -13.71 -5.39
C SER A 183 4.49 -13.02 -4.47
N VAL A 184 4.06 -12.77 -3.23
CA VAL A 184 4.88 -12.13 -2.18
C VAL A 184 4.78 -12.98 -0.92
N ILE A 185 5.92 -13.37 -0.37
CA ILE A 185 6.00 -14.08 0.92
C ILE A 185 6.80 -13.19 1.86
N CYS A 186 6.29 -12.98 3.07
CA CYS A 186 6.94 -12.20 4.11
C CYS A 186 7.08 -13.01 5.40
N ILE A 187 8.21 -12.86 6.08
CA ILE A 187 8.45 -13.37 7.44
C ILE A 187 9.03 -12.22 8.26
N ASN A 188 8.40 -11.94 9.40
CA ASN A 188 8.76 -10.81 10.25
C ASN A 188 8.87 -11.26 11.72
N PRO A 189 10.08 -11.56 12.24
CA PRO A 189 10.33 -11.78 13.66
C PRO A 189 10.54 -10.47 14.42
N GLY A 190 10.24 -10.47 15.71
CA GLY A 190 10.50 -9.34 16.57
C GLY A 190 10.56 -9.69 18.05
N VAL A 191 11.22 -8.82 18.81
CA VAL A 191 11.36 -8.91 20.28
C VAL A 191 11.12 -7.54 20.89
N THR A 192 10.37 -7.48 21.96
CA THR A 192 10.18 -6.30 22.79
C THR A 192 10.58 -6.58 24.22
N TYR A 193 11.37 -5.71 24.83
CA TYR A 193 11.79 -5.75 26.21
C TYR A 193 11.17 -4.58 26.98
N SER A 194 10.55 -4.88 28.13
CA SER A 194 9.90 -3.91 29.02
C SER A 194 10.67 -3.77 30.32
N HIS A 195 11.04 -2.53 30.68
CA HIS A 195 11.73 -2.22 31.93
C HIS A 195 11.24 -0.89 32.50
N GLY A 196 10.55 -0.96 33.64
CA GLY A 196 9.88 0.22 34.21
C GLY A 196 8.91 0.84 33.22
N ASN A 197 9.09 2.12 32.95
CA ASN A 197 8.28 2.90 32.04
C ASN A 197 8.70 2.76 30.56
N TRP A 198 9.79 2.03 30.29
CA TRP A 198 10.36 1.88 28.96
C TRP A 198 10.00 0.56 28.30
N ARG A 199 9.77 0.60 26.99
CA ARG A 199 9.66 -0.55 26.11
C ARG A 199 10.57 -0.36 24.92
N TYR A 200 11.48 -1.30 24.71
CA TYR A 200 12.43 -1.31 23.60
C TYR A 200 12.15 -2.50 22.72
N GLY A 201 12.16 -2.31 21.41
CA GLY A 201 11.94 -3.43 20.50
C GLY A 201 12.89 -3.42 19.33
N VAL A 202 13.18 -4.63 18.85
CA VAL A 202 13.98 -4.91 17.66
C VAL A 202 13.14 -5.82 16.78
N PHE A 203 13.17 -5.59 15.48
CA PHE A 203 12.50 -6.44 14.51
C PHE A 203 13.32 -6.58 13.23
N GLY A 204 13.03 -7.66 12.51
CA GLY A 204 13.54 -7.91 11.18
C GLY A 204 12.42 -8.34 10.25
N GLU A 205 12.62 -8.20 8.94
CA GLU A 205 11.68 -8.65 7.94
C GLU A 205 12.43 -9.16 6.71
N TYR A 206 11.98 -10.27 6.18
CA TYR A 206 12.40 -10.77 4.88
C TYR A 206 11.19 -10.95 3.97
N ILE A 207 11.27 -10.37 2.75
CA ILE A 207 10.23 -10.49 1.74
C ILE A 207 10.83 -11.11 0.48
N ARG A 208 10.17 -12.15 -0.03
CA ARG A 208 10.39 -12.70 -1.36
C ARG A 208 9.31 -12.26 -2.29
N TYR A 209 9.67 -11.49 -3.30
CA TYR A 209 8.78 -10.97 -4.34
C TYR A 209 9.01 -11.69 -5.67
N ARG A 210 7.93 -11.96 -6.40
CA ARG A 210 7.97 -12.43 -7.77
C ARG A 210 6.76 -11.97 -8.56
N GLN A 211 7.00 -11.44 -9.76
CA GLN A 211 5.95 -11.17 -10.74
C GLN A 211 6.36 -11.74 -12.10
N ASN A 212 5.45 -12.51 -12.71
CA ASN A 212 5.58 -12.97 -14.09
C ASN A 212 4.63 -12.15 -14.96
N VAL A 213 5.12 -11.73 -16.12
CA VAL A 213 4.36 -11.01 -17.15
C VAL A 213 4.38 -11.89 -18.40
N ASP A 214 3.24 -12.41 -18.82
CA ASP A 214 3.05 -13.17 -20.04
C ASP A 214 2.14 -12.37 -20.98
N ILE A 215 2.54 -12.23 -22.25
CA ILE A 215 1.80 -11.45 -23.23
C ILE A 215 1.39 -12.36 -24.37
N GLN A 216 0.08 -12.36 -24.69
CA GLN A 216 -0.53 -13.14 -25.75
C GLN A 216 -1.31 -12.23 -26.69
N VAL A 217 -1.36 -12.62 -27.98
CA VAL A 217 -2.21 -12.01 -29.01
C VAL A 217 -3.03 -13.12 -29.65
N GLU A 218 -4.36 -13.00 -29.63
CA GLU A 218 -5.25 -13.99 -30.23
C GLU A 218 -5.64 -13.62 -31.67
N LYS A 219 -5.76 -12.30 -31.97
CA LYS A 219 -6.10 -11.80 -33.30
C LYS A 219 -4.90 -11.17 -33.95
N ALA A 220 -4.35 -11.83 -34.97
CA ALA A 220 -3.18 -11.38 -35.68
C ALA A 220 -3.50 -10.47 -36.90
N ASP A 221 -4.58 -9.71 -36.86
CA ASP A 221 -5.02 -8.85 -37.95
C ASP A 221 -4.18 -7.55 -38.08
N ARG A 222 -3.48 -7.18 -37.01
CA ARG A 222 -2.60 -6.01 -37.00
C ARG A 222 -1.40 -6.22 -36.07
N LYS A 223 -0.28 -5.60 -36.40
CA LYS A 223 0.90 -5.54 -35.53
C LYS A 223 0.63 -4.60 -34.36
N VAL A 224 0.79 -5.11 -33.14
CA VAL A 224 0.78 -4.35 -31.90
C VAL A 224 2.19 -4.33 -31.34
N TYR A 225 2.65 -3.14 -30.96
CA TYR A 225 4.01 -2.95 -30.49
C TYR A 225 4.05 -2.81 -28.97
N PHE A 226 5.00 -3.52 -28.38
CA PHE A 226 5.41 -3.41 -26.99
C PHE A 226 6.71 -2.66 -26.87
N TYR A 227 6.88 -2.02 -25.74
CA TYR A 227 8.06 -1.24 -25.40
C TYR A 227 8.67 -1.77 -24.11
N LEU A 228 9.96 -2.09 -24.14
CA LEU A 228 10.74 -2.40 -22.94
C LEU A 228 11.27 -1.07 -22.38
N MET A 229 10.51 -0.50 -21.47
CA MET A 229 10.71 0.84 -20.93
C MET A 229 11.95 0.91 -20.04
N GLN A 230 12.64 2.06 -20.07
CA GLN A 230 13.78 2.39 -19.21
C GLN A 230 13.57 3.71 -18.45
N GLY A 231 12.40 4.36 -18.60
CA GLY A 231 12.06 5.65 -18.03
C GLY A 231 12.22 6.82 -18.99
N PHE A 232 11.56 7.95 -18.72
CA PHE A 232 11.62 9.20 -19.50
C PHE A 232 11.37 9.02 -21.01
N GLY A 233 10.46 8.11 -21.36
CA GLY A 233 10.17 7.82 -22.77
C GLY A 233 11.24 6.97 -23.47
N ILE A 234 12.33 6.65 -22.81
CA ILE A 234 13.38 5.77 -23.34
C ILE A 234 12.90 4.32 -23.26
N TYR A 235 13.20 3.57 -24.30
CA TYR A 235 12.98 2.14 -24.37
C TYR A 235 14.16 1.45 -25.06
N ASN A 236 14.54 0.28 -24.58
CA ASN A 236 15.61 -0.51 -25.18
C ASN A 236 15.16 -1.18 -26.46
N ARG A 237 13.91 -1.68 -26.49
CA ARG A 237 13.39 -2.46 -27.61
C ARG A 237 11.91 -2.20 -27.81
N GLN A 238 11.53 -2.07 -29.08
CA GLN A 238 10.16 -2.14 -29.57
C GLN A 238 10.02 -3.44 -30.37
N PHE A 239 9.00 -4.22 -30.08
CA PHE A 239 8.76 -5.50 -30.77
C PHE A 239 7.27 -5.80 -30.88
N SER A 240 6.91 -6.77 -31.74
CA SER A 240 5.54 -7.28 -31.86
C SER A 240 5.50 -8.76 -31.45
N VAL A 241 4.50 -9.15 -30.66
CA VAL A 241 4.30 -10.55 -30.27
C VAL A 241 3.83 -11.46 -31.39
N LEU A 242 3.48 -10.92 -32.55
CA LEU A 242 3.29 -11.73 -33.78
C LEU A 242 4.61 -12.33 -34.28
N ASP A 243 5.72 -11.68 -33.95
CA ASP A 243 7.04 -12.09 -34.37
C ASP A 243 7.71 -13.01 -33.34
N GLU A 244 7.31 -12.94 -32.05
CA GLU A 244 7.88 -13.73 -30.97
C GLU A 244 6.95 -13.80 -29.73
N THR A 245 7.06 -14.87 -28.93
CA THR A 245 6.46 -14.96 -27.59
C THR A 245 7.30 -14.15 -26.61
N PHE A 246 6.64 -13.44 -25.70
CA PHE A 246 7.32 -12.64 -24.70
C PHE A 246 6.89 -12.99 -23.28
N THR A 247 7.87 -13.27 -22.46
CA THR A 247 7.71 -13.45 -21.01
C THR A 247 8.81 -12.69 -20.28
N ARG A 248 8.44 -11.95 -19.25
CA ARG A 248 9.37 -11.25 -18.36
C ARG A 248 9.08 -11.62 -16.92
N ILE A 249 10.14 -11.82 -16.14
CA ILE A 249 10.04 -12.20 -14.74
C ILE A 249 10.79 -11.17 -13.89
N TYR A 250 10.09 -10.61 -12.92
CA TYR A 250 10.66 -9.76 -11.88
C TYR A 250 10.83 -10.60 -10.61
N LYS A 251 12.03 -10.59 -10.02
CA LYS A 251 12.37 -11.33 -8.79
C LYS A 251 13.01 -10.41 -7.79
N GLY A 252 12.46 -10.33 -6.60
CA GLY A 252 12.96 -9.45 -5.53
C GLY A 252 13.27 -10.20 -4.25
N ASN A 253 14.33 -9.75 -3.58
CA ASN A 253 14.60 -10.03 -2.17
C ASN A 253 14.65 -8.70 -1.45
N LEU A 254 13.84 -8.56 -0.41
CA LEU A 254 13.76 -7.35 0.40
C LEU A 254 14.09 -7.73 1.84
N TYR A 255 14.92 -6.94 2.48
CA TYR A 255 15.36 -7.11 3.87
C TYR A 255 15.06 -5.83 4.62
N SER A 256 14.45 -5.93 5.77
CA SER A 256 14.18 -4.81 6.65
C SER A 256 14.64 -5.13 8.06
N ALA A 257 15.12 -4.11 8.75
CA ALA A 257 15.45 -4.19 10.17
C ALA A 257 15.15 -2.86 10.83
N GLY A 258 14.74 -2.89 12.09
CA GLY A 258 14.41 -1.65 12.80
C GLY A 258 14.38 -1.82 14.31
N LEU A 259 14.31 -0.65 14.94
CA LEU A 259 14.28 -0.47 16.39
C LEU A 259 13.10 0.44 16.75
N HIS A 260 12.53 0.20 17.90
CA HIS A 260 11.64 1.17 18.54
C HIS A 260 11.91 1.30 20.03
N ALA A 261 11.62 2.48 20.56
CA ALA A 261 11.60 2.74 22.00
C ALA A 261 10.34 3.53 22.33
N ASN A 262 9.69 3.18 23.42
CA ASN A 262 8.52 3.87 23.94
C ASN A 262 8.67 4.09 25.42
N TYR A 263 8.46 5.32 25.88
CA TYR A 263 8.40 5.72 27.28
C TYR A 263 6.97 6.08 27.62
N SER A 264 6.42 5.50 28.70
CA SER A 264 5.06 5.76 29.15
C SER A 264 5.07 6.04 30.65
N GLU A 265 4.53 7.20 31.07
CA GLU A 265 4.41 7.60 32.46
C GLU A 265 3.08 8.29 32.69
N GLY A 266 2.25 7.72 33.56
CA GLY A 266 0.90 8.21 33.82
C GLY A 266 0.06 8.23 32.53
N SER A 267 -0.45 9.40 32.18
CA SER A 267 -1.25 9.64 30.97
C SER A 267 -0.43 10.12 29.76
N GLN A 268 0.90 9.99 29.81
CA GLN A 268 1.78 10.41 28.72
C GLN A 268 2.52 9.22 28.14
N SER A 269 2.69 9.21 26.84
CA SER A 269 3.51 8.24 26.12
C SER A 269 4.27 8.91 24.98
N THR A 270 5.55 8.64 24.88
CA THR A 270 6.41 9.14 23.82
C THR A 270 7.20 8.00 23.22
N GLY A 271 7.25 7.94 21.91
CA GLY A 271 7.93 6.86 21.24
C GLY A 271 8.67 7.26 19.97
N VAL A 272 9.67 6.47 19.65
CA VAL A 272 10.48 6.60 18.43
C VAL A 272 10.58 5.22 17.76
N LEU A 273 10.56 5.22 16.44
CA LEU A 273 10.81 4.06 15.60
C LEU A 273 11.75 4.47 14.48
N VAL A 274 12.74 3.62 14.19
CA VAL A 274 13.63 3.76 13.03
C VAL A 274 13.69 2.41 12.34
N ALA A 275 13.45 2.41 11.02
CA ALA A 275 13.51 1.22 10.19
C ALA A 275 14.35 1.50 8.94
N PHE A 276 15.15 0.50 8.55
CA PHE A 276 15.88 0.48 7.29
C PHE A 276 15.39 -0.69 6.44
N LYS A 277 15.17 -0.44 5.13
CA LYS A 277 14.76 -1.47 4.17
C LYS A 277 15.64 -1.40 2.93
N LYS A 278 16.09 -2.55 2.47
CA LYS A 278 16.82 -2.72 1.21
C LYS A 278 16.11 -3.74 0.35
N ALA A 279 15.79 -3.38 -0.90
CA ALA A 279 15.25 -4.29 -1.90
C ALA A 279 16.21 -4.40 -3.07
N VAL A 280 16.40 -5.61 -3.58
CA VAL A 280 17.10 -5.87 -4.84
C VAL A 280 16.16 -6.68 -5.72
N ILE A 281 15.78 -6.09 -6.87
CA ILE A 281 14.85 -6.69 -7.83
C ILE A 281 15.57 -6.85 -9.16
N THR A 282 15.63 -8.06 -9.67
CA THR A 282 16.16 -8.37 -11.00
C THR A 282 15.03 -8.54 -12.00
N VAL A 283 15.29 -8.17 -13.23
CA VAL A 283 14.38 -8.31 -14.37
C VAL A 283 14.98 -9.33 -15.33
N ASP A 284 14.37 -10.50 -15.41
CA ASP A 284 14.84 -11.61 -16.24
C ASP A 284 13.96 -11.76 -17.49
N GLU A 285 14.59 -11.92 -18.65
CA GLU A 285 13.93 -12.22 -19.91
C GLU A 285 13.90 -13.71 -20.22
N SER A 286 13.07 -14.11 -21.17
CA SER A 286 12.86 -15.53 -21.55
C SER A 286 14.14 -16.21 -22.03
N ASP A 287 15.08 -15.47 -22.61
CA ASP A 287 16.38 -15.94 -23.08
C ASP A 287 17.45 -16.01 -21.97
N LYS A 288 17.05 -15.96 -20.71
CA LYS A 288 17.88 -16.03 -19.50
C LYS A 288 18.82 -14.85 -19.28
N ARG A 289 18.68 -13.75 -20.02
CA ARG A 289 19.37 -12.50 -19.70
C ARG A 289 18.71 -11.82 -18.53
N THR A 290 19.51 -11.09 -17.74
CA THR A 290 19.07 -10.19 -16.66
C THR A 290 19.49 -8.76 -17.02
N PRO A 291 18.77 -8.10 -17.96
CA PRO A 291 19.19 -6.80 -18.46
C PRO A 291 19.08 -5.67 -17.44
N TYR A 292 18.25 -5.82 -16.43
CA TYR A 292 18.00 -4.74 -15.47
C TYR A 292 17.99 -5.24 -14.02
N GLN A 293 18.47 -4.36 -13.14
CA GLN A 293 18.37 -4.54 -11.70
C GLN A 293 17.94 -3.23 -11.05
N LEU A 294 17.01 -3.31 -10.11
CA LEU A 294 16.60 -2.20 -9.24
C LEU A 294 17.12 -2.45 -7.83
N THR A 295 17.70 -1.42 -7.24
CA THR A 295 18.07 -1.42 -5.83
C THR A 295 17.33 -0.27 -5.14
N HIS A 296 16.48 -0.59 -4.16
CA HIS A 296 15.79 0.38 -3.33
C HIS A 296 16.42 0.37 -1.94
N ASN A 297 16.73 1.55 -1.42
CA ASN A 297 17.17 1.76 -0.05
C ASN A 297 16.21 2.75 0.59
N GLU A 298 15.57 2.36 1.70
CA GLU A 298 14.59 3.17 2.40
C GLU A 298 14.98 3.31 3.87
N ILE A 299 14.82 4.51 4.41
CA ILE A 299 14.93 4.80 5.83
C ILE A 299 13.62 5.45 6.25
N THR A 300 12.98 4.89 7.27
CA THR A 300 11.78 5.47 7.89
C THR A 300 12.06 5.78 9.34
N THR A 301 11.74 7.01 9.76
CA THR A 301 11.79 7.44 11.15
C THR A 301 10.42 7.93 11.56
N GLN A 302 9.93 7.49 12.72
CA GLN A 302 8.64 7.90 13.26
C GLN A 302 8.82 8.38 14.71
N LEU A 303 8.19 9.49 15.04
CA LEU A 303 8.06 10.01 16.40
C LEU A 303 6.58 10.06 16.74
N THR A 304 6.24 9.63 17.95
CA THR A 304 4.87 9.67 18.47
C THR A 304 4.86 10.27 19.86
N HIS A 305 3.84 11.06 20.15
CA HIS A 305 3.60 11.59 21.48
C HIS A 305 2.12 11.58 21.78
N GLU A 306 1.77 11.14 22.97
CA GLU A 306 0.42 11.10 23.49
C GLU A 306 0.42 11.76 24.84
N ARG A 307 -0.55 12.65 25.08
CA ARG A 307 -0.70 13.34 26.36
C ARG A 307 -2.15 13.70 26.63
N GLU A 308 -2.61 13.39 27.82
CA GLU A 308 -3.92 13.82 28.29
C GLU A 308 -3.91 15.31 28.61
N LEU A 309 -4.90 16.04 28.08
CA LEU A 309 -5.13 17.47 28.27
C LEU A 309 -6.57 17.67 28.73
N PHE A 310 -6.79 17.90 30.04
CA PHE A 310 -8.12 18.02 30.63
C PHE A 310 -8.97 16.75 30.41
N HIS A 311 -9.98 16.79 29.55
CA HIS A 311 -10.87 15.70 29.23
C HIS A 311 -10.59 15.06 27.85
N GLN A 312 -9.57 15.50 27.17
CA GLN A 312 -9.19 15.03 25.83
C GLN A 312 -7.74 14.55 25.84
N THR A 313 -7.39 13.77 24.86
CA THR A 313 -6.01 13.30 24.66
C THR A 313 -5.51 13.90 23.34
N LEU A 314 -4.36 14.53 23.41
CA LEU A 314 -3.60 14.98 22.24
C LEU A 314 -2.68 13.84 21.79
N PHE A 315 -2.79 13.48 20.52
CA PHE A 315 -1.89 12.56 19.85
C PHE A 315 -1.12 13.31 18.76
N LEU A 316 0.18 13.16 18.77
CA LEU A 316 1.08 13.71 17.75
C LEU A 316 1.86 12.58 17.09
N LYS A 317 2.00 12.65 15.78
CA LYS A 317 2.81 11.72 15.00
C LYS A 317 3.57 12.48 13.93
N GLY A 318 4.89 12.31 13.91
CA GLY A 318 5.75 12.74 12.82
C GLY A 318 6.38 11.53 12.16
N THR A 319 6.36 11.46 10.84
CA THR A 319 7.01 10.38 10.06
C THR A 319 7.87 11.02 8.98
N TYR A 320 9.09 10.56 8.84
CA TYR A 320 9.97 10.92 7.73
C TYR A 320 10.45 9.67 7.03
N THR A 321 10.30 9.62 5.72
CA THR A 321 10.77 8.52 4.87
C THR A 321 11.66 9.07 3.76
N PHE A 322 12.84 8.48 3.62
CA PHE A 322 13.75 8.70 2.51
C PHE A 322 13.88 7.41 1.72
N LEU A 323 13.55 7.44 0.44
CA LEU A 323 13.67 6.32 -0.48
C LEU A 323 14.60 6.70 -1.64
N GLN A 324 15.66 5.91 -1.81
CA GLN A 324 16.53 5.98 -2.99
C GLN A 324 16.36 4.72 -3.83
N THR A 325 16.12 4.90 -5.12
CA THR A 325 16.07 3.84 -6.12
C THR A 325 17.21 4.04 -7.12
N ILE A 326 17.97 2.98 -7.37
CA ILE A 326 19.04 2.95 -8.39
C ILE A 326 18.66 1.89 -9.40
N GLY A 327 18.61 2.27 -10.66
CA GLY A 327 18.38 1.39 -11.80
C GLY A 327 19.68 1.13 -12.55
N ASN A 328 20.04 -0.14 -12.59
CA ASN A 328 21.27 -0.62 -13.23
C ASN A 328 20.91 -1.37 -14.51
N GLU A 329 21.65 -1.07 -15.60
CA GLU A 329 21.44 -1.67 -16.91
C GLU A 329 22.68 -2.47 -17.32
N THR A 330 22.42 -3.71 -17.73
CA THR A 330 23.44 -4.64 -18.22
C THR A 330 23.32 -4.78 -19.74
N GLN A 331 24.39 -4.52 -20.43
CA GLN A 331 24.49 -4.74 -21.87
C GLN A 331 25.12 -6.10 -22.16
N TYR A 332 24.50 -6.80 -23.13
CA TYR A 332 24.97 -8.11 -23.60
C TYR A 332 25.36 -8.01 -25.08
N VAL A 333 26.41 -8.71 -25.47
CA VAL A 333 26.85 -8.86 -26.83
C VAL A 333 26.53 -10.27 -27.32
N PRO A 334 25.82 -10.43 -28.44
CA PRO A 334 25.58 -11.77 -29.01
C PRO A 334 26.85 -12.34 -29.61
N VAL A 335 27.16 -13.58 -29.25
CA VAL A 335 28.25 -14.35 -29.84
C VAL A 335 27.66 -15.58 -30.52
N THR A 336 27.83 -15.68 -31.84
CA THR A 336 27.36 -16.82 -32.60
C THR A 336 28.37 -17.94 -32.50
N ILE A 337 27.99 -19.07 -31.88
CA ILE A 337 28.84 -20.25 -31.77
C ILE A 337 28.73 -21.10 -33.04
N ASN A 338 27.53 -21.19 -33.60
CA ASN A 338 27.28 -21.83 -34.91
C ASN A 338 26.00 -21.19 -35.51
N THR A 339 25.63 -21.61 -36.73
CA THR A 339 24.53 -21.03 -37.51
C THR A 339 23.18 -20.95 -36.79
N ASN A 340 22.99 -21.72 -35.69
CA ASN A 340 21.71 -21.83 -34.99
C ASN A 340 21.82 -21.53 -33.49
N PHE A 341 23.00 -21.16 -32.99
CA PHE A 341 23.20 -20.99 -31.55
C PHE A 341 23.88 -19.67 -31.22
N ILE A 342 23.13 -18.76 -30.60
CA ILE A 342 23.59 -17.46 -30.11
C ILE A 342 23.72 -17.52 -28.59
N VAL A 343 24.91 -17.16 -28.08
CA VAL A 343 25.15 -16.96 -26.65
C VAL A 343 25.30 -15.47 -26.37
N TRP A 344 24.65 -15.01 -25.34
CA TRP A 344 24.73 -13.62 -24.88
C TRP A 344 25.85 -13.49 -23.84
N ASN A 345 26.93 -12.81 -24.17
CA ASN A 345 28.01 -12.54 -23.25
C ASN A 345 27.81 -11.18 -22.60
N PHE A 346 28.10 -11.11 -21.30
CA PHE A 346 28.18 -9.86 -20.57
C PHE A 346 29.19 -8.90 -21.19
N ALA A 347 28.80 -7.67 -21.46
CA ALA A 347 29.69 -6.64 -22.00
C ALA A 347 29.99 -5.56 -20.96
N THR A 348 28.98 -4.92 -20.43
CA THR A 348 29.14 -3.86 -19.43
C THR A 348 27.86 -3.71 -18.59
N GLN A 349 28.01 -3.06 -17.44
CA GLN A 349 26.91 -2.75 -16.53
C GLN A 349 27.09 -1.32 -16.02
N SER A 350 26.02 -0.55 -15.96
CA SER A 350 26.08 0.84 -15.48
C SER A 350 24.78 1.27 -14.83
N ASP A 351 24.89 2.17 -13.85
CA ASP A 351 23.75 2.85 -13.27
C ASP A 351 23.24 3.89 -14.27
N ARG A 352 22.00 3.73 -14.71
CA ARG A 352 21.35 4.61 -15.71
C ARG A 352 20.21 5.42 -15.13
N TYR A 353 19.58 4.94 -14.09
CA TYR A 353 18.45 5.60 -13.47
C TYR A 353 18.67 5.80 -11.97
N GLN A 354 18.27 6.97 -11.48
CA GLN A 354 18.24 7.26 -10.05
C GLN A 354 16.95 8.01 -9.69
N SER A 355 16.28 7.57 -8.63
CA SER A 355 15.18 8.30 -8.00
C SER A 355 15.48 8.52 -6.53
N LYS A 356 15.18 9.73 -6.04
CA LYS A 356 15.21 10.07 -4.61
C LYS A 356 13.84 10.64 -4.25
N LYS A 357 13.19 10.04 -3.26
CA LYS A 357 11.90 10.51 -2.73
C LYS A 357 12.07 10.80 -1.25
N GLN A 358 11.65 11.98 -0.84
CA GLN A 358 11.59 12.38 0.56
C GLN A 358 10.13 12.67 0.89
N HIS A 359 9.67 12.17 2.00
CA HIS A 359 8.31 12.33 2.46
C HIS A 359 8.31 12.60 3.95
N ALA A 360 7.84 13.77 4.36
CA ALA A 360 7.65 14.14 5.75
C ALA A 360 6.16 14.34 6.01
N GLN A 361 5.64 13.65 7.01
CA GLN A 361 4.25 13.74 7.42
C GLN A 361 4.18 14.12 8.90
N PHE A 362 3.27 15.02 9.23
CA PHE A 362 2.90 15.38 10.58
C PHE A 362 1.40 15.23 10.74
N SER A 363 0.97 14.64 11.86
CA SER A 363 -0.44 14.49 12.23
C SER A 363 -0.62 14.87 13.70
N ALA A 364 -1.65 15.65 13.97
CA ALA A 364 -2.09 16.01 15.31
C ALA A 364 -3.57 15.68 15.45
N LEU A 365 -3.94 14.91 16.45
CA LEU A 365 -5.31 14.52 16.75
C LEU A 365 -5.64 14.90 18.20
N LEU A 366 -6.78 15.55 18.37
CA LEU A 366 -7.37 15.81 19.66
C LEU A 366 -8.67 15.01 19.77
N ALA A 367 -8.73 14.06 20.72
CA ALA A 367 -9.88 13.16 20.85
C ALA A 367 -10.16 12.81 22.31
N ASN A 368 -11.42 12.53 22.61
CA ASN A 368 -11.81 11.92 23.87
C ASN A 368 -11.69 10.40 23.74
N LYS A 369 -10.92 9.77 24.63
CA LYS A 369 -10.80 8.30 24.69
C LYS A 369 -12.03 7.61 25.26
N ASP A 370 -12.88 8.31 26.00
CA ASP A 370 -14.15 7.79 26.48
C ASP A 370 -15.19 7.84 25.35
N LEU A 371 -15.33 6.72 24.67
CA LEU A 371 -16.29 6.52 23.59
C LEU A 371 -17.69 6.08 24.07
N SER A 372 -17.90 5.99 25.38
CA SER A 372 -19.21 5.67 25.99
C SER A 372 -20.20 6.83 25.89
N GLN A 373 -19.71 8.05 25.66
CA GLN A 373 -20.48 9.28 25.55
C GLN A 373 -20.33 9.92 24.16
N PHE A 374 -21.21 10.89 23.89
CA PHE A 374 -21.03 11.74 22.71
C PHE A 374 -19.68 12.43 22.77
N SER A 375 -18.91 12.31 21.69
CA SER A 375 -17.59 12.91 21.58
C SER A 375 -17.32 13.45 20.20
N VAL A 376 -16.53 14.51 20.16
CA VAL A 376 -15.99 15.10 18.93
C VAL A 376 -14.50 14.93 18.94
N TRP A 377 -13.92 14.67 17.80
CA TRP A 377 -12.48 14.66 17.59
C TRP A 377 -12.08 15.51 16.39
N GLU A 378 -10.88 16.03 16.45
CA GLU A 378 -10.32 16.93 15.45
C GLU A 378 -8.92 16.46 15.07
N GLN A 379 -8.62 16.40 13.79
CA GLN A 379 -7.31 16.01 13.29
C GLN A 379 -6.80 17.01 12.25
N LEU A 380 -5.53 17.35 12.36
CA LEU A 380 -4.78 18.13 11.38
C LEU A 380 -3.65 17.28 10.82
N ASP A 381 -3.55 17.24 9.52
CA ASP A 381 -2.48 16.53 8.81
C ASP A 381 -1.72 17.51 7.90
N GLY A 382 -0.40 17.39 7.91
CA GLY A 382 0.50 18.08 6.99
C GLY A 382 1.46 17.08 6.37
N THR A 383 1.66 17.18 5.05
CA THR A 383 2.60 16.33 4.31
C THR A 383 3.45 17.22 3.41
N TRP A 384 4.75 16.95 3.37
CA TRP A 384 5.68 17.51 2.40
C TRP A 384 6.35 16.38 1.63
N GLN A 385 6.45 16.54 0.31
CA GLN A 385 7.04 15.57 -0.58
C GLN A 385 8.05 16.25 -1.53
N ASP A 386 9.19 15.57 -1.76
CA ASP A 386 10.22 15.95 -2.73
C ASP A 386 10.58 14.70 -3.53
N THR A 387 10.34 14.73 -4.82
CA THR A 387 10.65 13.62 -5.73
C THR A 387 11.58 14.09 -6.83
N ARG A 388 12.74 13.46 -6.94
CA ARG A 388 13.76 13.72 -7.97
C ARG A 388 14.06 12.44 -8.68
N GLN A 389 13.95 12.47 -10.01
CA GLN A 389 14.25 11.33 -10.87
C GLN A 389 15.22 11.79 -11.97
N ASN A 390 16.24 11.01 -12.22
CA ASN A 390 17.24 11.27 -13.25
C ASN A 390 17.48 10.00 -14.06
N TYR A 391 17.64 10.16 -15.37
CA TYR A 391 18.17 9.15 -16.25
C TYR A 391 19.48 9.70 -16.85
N PHE A 392 20.54 8.92 -16.77
CA PHE A 392 21.87 9.32 -17.23
C PHE A 392 22.12 8.79 -18.65
N TYR A 393 22.40 9.69 -19.59
CA TYR A 393 22.73 9.36 -20.98
C TYR A 393 21.57 8.73 -21.79
N PRO A 394 20.66 9.56 -22.33
CA PRO A 394 20.69 11.04 -22.30
C PRO A 394 20.37 11.59 -20.91
N ASP A 395 20.76 12.84 -20.63
CA ASP A 395 20.46 13.48 -19.35
C ASP A 395 19.00 13.96 -19.37
N TYR A 396 18.11 13.18 -18.74
CA TYR A 396 16.72 13.52 -18.52
C TYR A 396 16.43 13.55 -17.02
N HIS A 397 15.60 14.50 -16.61
CA HIS A 397 15.24 14.61 -15.21
C HIS A 397 13.83 15.13 -14.98
N GLN A 398 13.25 14.74 -13.85
CA GLN A 398 12.01 15.24 -13.31
C GLN A 398 12.21 15.59 -11.84
N PHE A 399 11.73 16.75 -11.47
CA PHE A 399 11.67 17.22 -10.10
C PHE A 399 10.25 17.69 -9.79
N ILE A 400 9.70 17.24 -8.67
CA ILE A 400 8.39 17.69 -8.17
C ILE A 400 8.48 17.80 -6.65
N GLN A 401 8.09 18.97 -6.15
CA GLN A 401 7.96 19.24 -4.73
C GLN A 401 6.57 19.78 -4.45
N ASP A 402 5.88 19.18 -3.49
CA ASP A 402 4.54 19.58 -3.09
C ASP A 402 4.33 19.52 -1.58
N ALA A 403 3.30 20.19 -1.12
CA ALA A 403 2.81 20.14 0.25
C ALA A 403 1.30 19.91 0.26
N ILE A 404 0.83 19.10 1.20
CA ILE A 404 -0.59 18.77 1.38
C ILE A 404 -0.96 19.13 2.82
N GLY A 405 -2.02 19.91 2.99
CA GLY A 405 -2.61 20.19 4.29
C GLY A 405 -4.05 19.73 4.34
N SER A 406 -4.50 19.15 5.45
CA SER A 406 -5.90 18.79 5.64
C SER A 406 -6.35 18.87 7.08
N GLY A 407 -7.65 19.16 7.27
CA GLY A 407 -8.33 19.10 8.55
C GLY A 407 -9.48 18.09 8.49
N THR A 408 -9.68 17.36 9.56
CA THR A 408 -10.77 16.41 9.74
C THR A 408 -11.49 16.71 11.03
N ILE A 409 -12.81 16.74 11.00
CA ILE A 409 -13.66 16.78 12.20
C ILE A 409 -14.54 15.53 12.17
N GLY A 410 -14.61 14.84 13.28
CA GLY A 410 -15.45 13.65 13.41
C GLY A 410 -16.23 13.62 14.69
N ILE A 411 -17.32 12.88 14.67
CA ILE A 411 -18.22 12.69 15.79
C ILE A 411 -18.37 11.20 16.11
N ASN A 412 -18.54 10.89 17.39
CA ASN A 412 -19.00 9.59 17.87
C ASN A 412 -20.23 9.80 18.75
N CYS A 413 -21.34 9.21 18.34
CA CYS A 413 -22.62 9.34 19.02
C CYS A 413 -23.12 7.93 19.42
N PRO A 414 -22.80 7.47 20.63
CA PRO A 414 -23.33 6.22 21.16
C PRO A 414 -24.81 6.35 21.50
N LEU A 415 -25.65 5.55 20.86
CA LEU A 415 -27.07 5.41 21.13
C LEU A 415 -27.34 4.12 21.91
N ARG A 416 -28.54 3.94 22.48
CA ARG A 416 -28.85 2.78 23.36
C ARG A 416 -28.55 1.41 22.74
N LYS A 417 -28.87 1.21 21.44
CA LYS A 417 -28.68 -0.05 20.70
C LYS A 417 -27.83 0.09 19.43
N SER A 418 -27.32 1.29 19.18
CA SER A 418 -26.55 1.58 17.98
C SER A 418 -25.46 2.59 18.26
N THR A 419 -24.56 2.77 17.32
CA THR A 419 -23.53 3.81 17.35
C THR A 419 -23.55 4.53 16.01
N LEU A 420 -23.54 5.84 16.03
CA LEU A 420 -23.38 6.65 14.83
C LEU A 420 -22.02 7.32 14.90
N THR A 421 -21.19 7.12 13.90
CA THR A 421 -19.95 7.86 13.72
C THR A 421 -19.96 8.56 12.37
N GLY A 422 -19.35 9.73 12.30
CA GLY A 422 -19.24 10.46 11.04
C GLY A 422 -18.01 11.33 11.05
N SER A 423 -17.45 11.61 9.87
CA SER A 423 -16.33 12.53 9.73
C SER A 423 -16.37 13.28 8.41
N ILE A 424 -15.90 14.51 8.44
CA ILE A 424 -15.71 15.36 7.27
C ILE A 424 -14.24 15.76 7.24
N LYS A 425 -13.58 15.54 6.11
CA LYS A 425 -12.20 15.94 5.84
C LYS A 425 -12.18 16.91 4.66
N ALA A 426 -11.43 17.99 4.80
CA ALA A 426 -11.13 18.91 3.70
C ALA A 426 -9.63 19.15 3.65
N GLY A 427 -9.07 19.25 2.46
CA GLY A 427 -7.64 19.47 2.29
C GLY A 427 -7.28 20.06 0.94
N TYR A 428 -6.01 20.43 0.85
CA TYR A 428 -5.44 21.04 -0.34
C TYR A 428 -4.01 20.58 -0.55
N LYS A 429 -3.72 20.19 -1.79
CA LYS A 429 -2.36 19.93 -2.29
C LYS A 429 -1.89 21.17 -3.03
N LYS A 430 -0.73 21.71 -2.65
CA LYS A 430 -0.03 22.81 -3.31
C LYS A 430 1.27 22.31 -3.90
N VAL A 431 1.48 22.52 -5.19
CA VAL A 431 2.77 22.30 -5.83
C VAL A 431 3.67 23.50 -5.54
N LEU A 432 4.84 23.24 -4.97
CA LEU A 432 5.80 24.25 -4.56
C LEU A 432 6.81 24.55 -5.67
N SER A 433 7.29 23.51 -6.33
CA SER A 433 8.26 23.61 -7.42
C SER A 433 8.23 22.37 -8.29
N SER A 434 8.46 22.53 -9.58
CA SER A 434 8.57 21.40 -10.49
C SER A 434 9.43 21.75 -11.72
N SER A 435 10.09 20.74 -12.28
CA SER A 435 10.80 20.84 -13.56
C SER A 435 10.82 19.50 -14.27
N LEU A 436 10.81 19.52 -15.57
CA LEU A 436 10.90 18.33 -16.43
C LEU A 436 11.80 18.64 -17.61
N LEU A 437 12.80 17.79 -17.85
CA LEU A 437 13.66 17.80 -19.02
C LEU A 437 13.63 16.42 -19.68
N GLN A 438 13.15 16.35 -20.90
CA GLN A 438 13.04 15.12 -21.69
C GLN A 438 12.89 15.40 -23.19
N ASP A 439 12.91 14.36 -24.03
CA ASP A 439 12.62 14.48 -25.47
C ASP A 439 11.12 14.66 -25.70
N GLU A 440 10.71 15.83 -26.19
CA GLU A 440 9.31 16.17 -26.44
C GLU A 440 8.71 15.48 -27.68
N ASN A 441 9.54 14.99 -28.60
CA ASN A 441 9.08 14.39 -29.86
C ASN A 441 8.74 12.89 -29.75
N ASN A 442 8.91 12.29 -28.56
CA ASN A 442 8.66 10.88 -28.34
C ASN A 442 7.19 10.63 -28.03
N ARG A 443 6.60 9.59 -28.64
CA ARG A 443 5.21 9.18 -28.39
C ARG A 443 4.93 8.84 -26.94
N ILE A 444 5.86 8.18 -26.26
CA ILE A 444 5.71 7.83 -24.83
C ILE A 444 5.68 9.10 -24.00
N THR A 445 6.53 10.07 -24.33
CA THR A 445 6.53 11.38 -23.68
C THR A 445 5.18 12.07 -23.80
N THR A 446 4.63 12.15 -24.99
CA THR A 446 3.37 12.88 -25.24
C THR A 446 2.14 12.18 -24.67
N GLN A 447 2.14 10.84 -24.63
CA GLN A 447 0.96 10.05 -24.21
C GLN A 447 1.03 9.55 -22.77
N LEU A 448 2.18 9.56 -22.13
CA LEU A 448 2.36 9.11 -20.75
C LEU A 448 2.98 10.19 -19.87
N ILE A 449 4.20 10.64 -20.19
CA ILE A 449 4.99 11.42 -19.23
C ILE A 449 4.43 12.83 -19.04
N LEU A 450 4.07 13.53 -20.12
CA LEU A 450 3.50 14.87 -20.03
C LEU A 450 2.12 14.91 -19.37
N PRO A 451 1.17 14.00 -19.66
CA PRO A 451 -0.08 13.90 -18.92
C PRO A 451 0.13 13.63 -17.43
N ASP A 452 0.99 12.65 -17.08
CA ASP A 452 1.29 12.32 -15.69
C ASP A 452 1.97 13.49 -14.97
N TYR A 453 2.93 14.16 -15.61
CA TYR A 453 3.58 15.36 -15.06
C TYR A 453 2.56 16.47 -14.82
N THR A 454 1.65 16.72 -15.76
CA THR A 454 0.60 17.73 -15.63
C THR A 454 -0.32 17.44 -14.43
N PHE A 455 -0.71 16.17 -14.25
CA PHE A 455 -1.50 15.77 -13.09
C PHE A 455 -0.71 15.92 -11.78
N LEU A 456 0.51 15.42 -11.74
CA LEU A 456 1.37 15.46 -10.54
C LEU A 456 1.67 16.89 -10.11
N THR A 457 1.77 17.84 -11.06
CA THR A 457 2.05 19.26 -10.82
C THR A 457 0.78 20.12 -10.71
N SER A 458 -0.40 19.50 -10.63
CA SER A 458 -1.65 20.22 -10.37
C SER A 458 -1.87 20.47 -8.88
N ASP A 459 -2.37 21.66 -8.57
CA ASP A 459 -2.91 21.99 -7.25
C ASP A 459 -4.30 21.34 -7.14
N ILE A 460 -4.58 20.62 -6.05
CA ILE A 460 -5.79 19.81 -5.90
C ILE A 460 -6.48 20.13 -4.56
N ALA A 461 -7.75 20.54 -4.61
CA ALA A 461 -8.62 20.54 -3.44
C ALA A 461 -9.32 19.17 -3.31
N PHE A 462 -9.48 18.68 -2.10
CA PHE A 462 -10.20 17.43 -1.87
C PHE A 462 -11.07 17.47 -0.63
N TYR A 463 -12.17 16.72 -0.68
CA TYR A 463 -13.18 16.61 0.37
C TYR A 463 -13.59 15.15 0.53
N ASN A 464 -13.75 14.69 1.78
CA ASN A 464 -14.26 13.36 2.08
C ASN A 464 -15.32 13.44 3.17
N LEU A 465 -16.39 12.71 3.00
CA LEU A 465 -17.45 12.50 3.98
C LEU A 465 -17.57 11.00 4.25
N ASN A 466 -17.52 10.61 5.53
CA ASN A 466 -17.73 9.22 5.94
C ASN A 466 -18.83 9.18 7.01
N LEU A 467 -19.72 8.22 6.87
CA LEU A 467 -20.79 7.93 7.84
C LEU A 467 -20.80 6.44 8.14
N ARG A 468 -20.99 6.07 9.40
CA ARG A 468 -21.08 4.70 9.85
C ARG A 468 -22.15 4.55 10.92
N VAL A 469 -22.89 3.46 10.82
CA VAL A 469 -23.89 3.07 11.81
C VAL A 469 -23.59 1.64 12.27
N GLY A 470 -23.42 1.45 13.56
CA GLY A 470 -23.24 0.16 14.19
C GLY A 470 -24.51 -0.26 14.94
N PHE A 471 -24.88 -1.54 14.84
CA PHE A 471 -26.06 -2.14 15.46
C PHE A 471 -25.67 -3.37 16.27
N HIS A 472 -26.16 -3.45 17.52
CA HIS A 472 -26.07 -4.67 18.30
C HIS A 472 -27.07 -5.71 17.82
N LEU A 473 -26.57 -6.84 17.31
CA LEU A 473 -27.40 -7.98 16.91
C LEU A 473 -27.61 -8.93 18.08
N SER A 474 -26.59 -9.10 18.92
CA SER A 474 -26.66 -9.89 20.16
C SER A 474 -25.65 -9.32 21.18
N GLN A 475 -25.52 -9.97 22.35
CA GLN A 475 -24.49 -9.62 23.35
C GLN A 475 -23.05 -9.81 22.84
N SER A 476 -22.83 -10.71 21.87
CA SER A 476 -21.53 -11.07 21.32
C SER A 476 -21.37 -10.74 19.84
N MET A 477 -22.29 -9.97 19.24
CA MET A 477 -22.23 -9.67 17.81
C MET A 477 -22.76 -8.27 17.50
N MET A 478 -21.98 -7.52 16.71
CA MET A 478 -22.32 -6.19 16.24
C MET A 478 -22.17 -6.13 14.71
N ALA A 479 -23.14 -5.52 14.03
CA ALA A 479 -23.05 -5.24 12.59
C ALA A 479 -22.80 -3.76 12.38
N ASN A 480 -21.93 -3.43 11.45
CA ASN A 480 -21.62 -2.06 11.06
C ASN A 480 -21.86 -1.88 9.56
N ILE A 481 -22.44 -0.75 9.22
CA ILE A 481 -22.61 -0.30 7.83
C ILE A 481 -21.99 1.07 7.72
N SER A 482 -21.11 1.27 6.74
CA SER A 482 -20.54 2.59 6.49
C SER A 482 -20.57 2.94 4.99
N ALA A 483 -20.61 4.23 4.73
CA ALA A 483 -20.53 4.79 3.40
C ALA A 483 -19.57 5.98 3.41
N GLY A 484 -18.73 6.05 2.37
CA GLY A 484 -17.82 7.15 2.12
C GLY A 484 -18.07 7.79 0.76
N VAL A 485 -17.86 9.10 0.69
CA VAL A 485 -17.85 9.86 -0.56
C VAL A 485 -16.64 10.77 -0.58
N GLY A 486 -15.87 10.71 -1.66
CA GLY A 486 -14.71 11.57 -1.92
C GLY A 486 -14.92 12.41 -3.17
N LEU A 487 -14.46 13.66 -3.11
CA LEU A 487 -14.41 14.59 -4.25
C LEU A 487 -13.02 15.20 -4.31
N GLN A 488 -12.42 15.21 -5.50
CA GLN A 488 -11.21 15.96 -5.81
C GLN A 488 -11.50 16.96 -6.93
N GLN A 489 -10.88 18.12 -6.86
CA GLN A 489 -11.06 19.18 -7.83
C GLN A 489 -9.73 19.88 -8.15
N ALA A 490 -9.43 20.03 -9.44
CA ALA A 490 -8.31 20.81 -9.93
C ALA A 490 -8.62 21.39 -11.31
N ASN A 491 -8.31 22.66 -11.54
CA ASN A 491 -8.43 23.32 -12.85
C ASN A 491 -9.79 23.14 -13.55
N GLY A 492 -10.90 23.16 -12.79
CA GLY A 492 -12.25 22.95 -13.31
C GLY A 492 -12.63 21.50 -13.61
N ARG A 493 -11.75 20.54 -13.34
CA ARG A 493 -11.98 19.09 -13.47
C ARG A 493 -12.28 18.48 -12.12
N GLN A 494 -12.99 17.37 -12.12
CA GLN A 494 -13.43 16.67 -10.89
C GLN A 494 -13.15 15.18 -10.98
N ALA A 495 -12.79 14.58 -9.84
CA ALA A 495 -12.78 13.15 -9.63
C ALA A 495 -13.58 12.83 -8.38
N TYR A 496 -14.30 11.73 -8.38
CA TYR A 496 -15.11 11.29 -7.25
C TYR A 496 -14.91 9.82 -6.94
N SER A 497 -15.12 9.48 -5.69
CA SER A 497 -15.10 8.09 -5.20
C SER A 497 -16.25 7.86 -4.24
N THR A 498 -16.74 6.63 -4.20
CA THR A 498 -17.71 6.17 -3.22
C THR A 498 -17.30 4.80 -2.72
N ASP A 499 -17.52 4.54 -1.46
CA ASP A 499 -17.29 3.23 -0.85
C ASP A 499 -18.42 2.88 0.10
N PHE A 500 -18.70 1.58 0.20
CA PHE A 500 -19.68 0.99 1.10
C PHE A 500 -19.01 -0.18 1.82
N HIS A 501 -19.17 -0.24 3.14
CA HIS A 501 -18.64 -1.33 3.96
C HIS A 501 -19.76 -1.95 4.76
N PHE A 502 -19.65 -3.26 4.93
CA PHE A 502 -20.47 -4.03 5.85
C PHE A 502 -19.55 -4.93 6.67
N ASP A 503 -19.59 -4.82 7.99
CA ASP A 503 -18.74 -5.55 8.88
C ASP A 503 -19.55 -6.22 10.00
N LEU A 504 -19.14 -7.43 10.38
CA LEU A 504 -19.61 -8.16 11.54
C LEU A 504 -18.46 -8.32 12.52
N ASN A 505 -18.66 -7.86 13.76
CA ASN A 505 -17.69 -7.94 14.84
C ASN A 505 -18.19 -8.92 15.93
N PHE A 506 -17.24 -9.68 16.52
CA PHE A 506 -17.52 -10.73 17.51
C PHE A 506 -16.64 -10.60 18.76
#